data_03a8b7c6e5b29a13a93544e2a98bfd9a
#
_entry.id   03a8b7c6e5b29a13a93544e2a98bfd9a
#
_cell.length_a   1.000
_cell.length_b   1.000
_cell.length_c   1.000
_cell.angle_alpha   90.00
_cell.angle_beta   90.00
_cell.angle_gamma   90.00
#
_symmetry.space_group_name_H-M   'P 1'
#
loop_
_entity.id
_entity.type
_entity.pdbx_description
1 polymer ?
#
loop_
_entity_poly.entity_id
_entity_poly.type
_entity_poly.pdbx_seq_one_letter_code
_entity_poly.pdbx_strand_id
1 'polypeptide(L)'
;MPRLVGSEMCIRDRLNLICIDDINLVNRQREWEIALFNLINECYEKECFLLLSGSINKLEAIPDLVSRIKKMEILRLEAINDDELLEATKAISKNLNIEISDKNMNYLINNSKRDVKTIFRTLSQLEKESLERKKSIGLNLIKEVIQNS
;
A
#
# COMPACT_ATOMS: atom_id res chain seq x y z
N MET A 1 -11.07 26.47 12.04
CA MET A 1 -11.70 25.27 12.61
C MET A 1 -12.62 24.67 11.56
N PRO A 2 -12.29 23.55 10.94
CA PRO A 2 -13.26 22.84 10.13
C PRO A 2 -14.27 22.20 11.08
N ARG A 3 -15.47 22.71 11.08
CA ARG A 3 -16.62 22.10 11.74
C ARG A 3 -16.95 20.84 10.97
N LEU A 4 -16.74 19.66 11.57
CA LEU A 4 -17.35 18.42 11.13
C LEU A 4 -18.87 18.58 11.33
N VAL A 5 -19.58 18.89 10.25
CA VAL A 5 -21.01 19.14 10.24
C VAL A 5 -21.74 17.79 10.34
N GLY A 6 -22.84 17.76 11.10
CA GLY A 6 -23.63 16.58 11.48
C GLY A 6 -24.10 15.61 10.38
N SER A 7 -23.74 15.81 9.11
CA SER A 7 -23.97 14.85 8.02
C SER A 7 -22.96 13.67 8.02
N GLU A 8 -21.75 13.88 8.55
CA GLU A 8 -20.74 12.83 8.62
C GLU A 8 -21.03 11.80 9.72
N MET A 9 -21.68 12.23 10.79
CA MET A 9 -22.09 11.36 11.88
C MET A 9 -23.16 10.35 11.43
N CYS A 10 -24.09 10.75 10.53
CA CYS A 10 -25.11 9.87 9.98
C CYS A 10 -24.55 8.81 8.99
N ILE A 11 -23.42 9.08 8.34
CA ILE A 11 -22.77 8.13 7.45
C ILE A 11 -22.07 7.03 8.26
N ARG A 12 -21.40 7.38 9.35
CA ARG A 12 -20.72 6.43 10.25
C ARG A 12 -21.67 5.42 10.90
N ASP A 13 -22.88 5.83 11.21
CA ASP A 13 -23.88 4.97 11.86
C ASP A 13 -24.43 3.85 10.96
N ARG A 14 -24.09 3.88 9.66
CA ARG A 14 -24.51 2.88 8.66
C ARG A 14 -23.35 2.04 8.11
N LEU A 15 -22.12 2.32 8.52
CA LEU A 15 -20.95 1.61 8.02
C LEU A 15 -20.67 0.38 8.89
N ASN A 16 -20.57 -0.77 8.23
CA ASN A 16 -20.15 -2.01 8.88
C ASN A 16 -18.63 -2.18 8.90
N LEU A 17 -17.91 -1.41 8.10
CA LEU A 17 -16.45 -1.46 7.97
C LEU A 17 -15.88 -0.07 7.68
N ILE A 18 -14.84 0.30 8.42
CA ILE A 18 -14.04 1.51 8.20
C ILE A 18 -12.60 1.06 7.96
N CYS A 19 -11.98 1.56 6.88
CA CYS A 19 -10.58 1.31 6.57
C CYS A 19 -9.79 2.62 6.63
N ILE A 20 -8.68 2.63 7.37
CA ILE A 20 -7.75 3.78 7.44
C ILE A 20 -6.36 3.27 7.10
N ASP A 21 -5.80 3.88 6.05
CA ASP A 21 -4.45 3.57 5.58
C ASP A 21 -3.42 4.54 6.20
N ASP A 22 -2.19 4.05 6.35
CA ASP A 22 -1.05 4.85 6.80
C ASP A 22 -1.26 5.58 8.15
N ILE A 23 -1.74 4.89 9.19
CA ILE A 23 -1.99 5.49 10.52
C ILE A 23 -0.77 6.21 11.12
N ASN A 24 0.44 5.97 10.61
CA ASN A 24 1.64 6.69 11.03
C ASN A 24 1.62 8.18 10.65
N LEU A 25 0.74 8.59 9.73
CA LEU A 25 0.58 10.01 9.35
C LEU A 25 0.00 10.86 10.48
N VAL A 26 -0.66 10.23 11.48
CA VAL A 26 -1.17 10.97 12.65
C VAL A 26 -0.09 11.29 13.69
N ASN A 27 1.12 10.73 13.55
CA ASN A 27 2.21 10.95 14.48
C ASN A 27 2.44 12.43 14.76
N ARG A 28 2.51 12.78 16.05
CA ARG A 28 2.73 14.15 16.54
C ARG A 28 1.65 15.16 16.13
N GLN A 29 0.49 14.68 15.67
CA GLN A 29 -0.68 15.51 15.35
C GLN A 29 -1.81 15.22 16.35
N ARG A 30 -1.73 15.85 17.52
CA ARG A 30 -2.57 15.53 18.69
C ARG A 30 -4.07 15.50 18.39
N GLU A 31 -4.56 16.38 17.56
CA GLU A 31 -5.99 16.41 17.19
C GLU A 31 -6.40 15.15 16.43
N TRP A 32 -5.56 14.69 15.49
CA TRP A 32 -5.78 13.48 14.74
C TRP A 32 -5.60 12.21 15.60
N GLU A 33 -4.64 12.22 16.52
CA GLU A 33 -4.44 11.10 17.46
C GLU A 33 -5.67 10.91 18.34
N ILE A 34 -6.25 12.02 18.85
CA ILE A 34 -7.47 11.99 19.67
C ILE A 34 -8.67 11.56 18.80
N ALA A 35 -8.78 12.06 17.58
CA ALA A 35 -9.87 11.69 16.67
C ALA A 35 -9.82 10.17 16.33
N LEU A 36 -8.63 9.62 16.07
CA LEU A 36 -8.45 8.19 15.81
C LEU A 36 -8.75 7.34 17.06
N PHE A 37 -8.33 7.79 18.25
CA PHE A 37 -8.66 7.14 19.52
C PHE A 37 -10.16 7.06 19.75
N ASN A 38 -10.89 8.17 19.52
CA ASN A 38 -12.35 8.21 19.65
C ASN A 38 -13.03 7.31 18.62
N LEU A 39 -12.54 7.30 17.38
CA LEU A 39 -13.07 6.43 16.33
C LEU A 39 -12.92 4.95 16.69
N ILE A 40 -11.78 4.53 17.23
CA ILE A 40 -11.58 3.14 17.69
C ILE A 40 -12.61 2.78 18.76
N ASN A 41 -12.84 3.67 19.74
CA ASN A 41 -13.83 3.42 20.78
C ASN A 41 -15.26 3.35 20.22
N GLU A 42 -15.63 4.28 19.33
CA GLU A 42 -16.94 4.27 18.66
C GLU A 42 -17.16 2.99 17.83
N CYS A 43 -16.16 2.55 17.08
CA CYS A 43 -16.25 1.30 16.31
C CYS A 43 -16.48 0.10 17.24
N TYR A 44 -15.81 0.07 18.38
CA TYR A 44 -15.97 -0.99 19.37
C TYR A 44 -17.39 -1.00 19.98
N GLU A 45 -17.92 0.18 20.33
CA GLU A 45 -19.26 0.33 20.91
C GLU A 45 -20.38 0.00 19.91
N LYS A 46 -20.18 0.33 18.63
CA LYS A 46 -21.17 0.13 17.56
C LYS A 46 -20.98 -1.18 16.78
N GLU A 47 -20.08 -2.05 17.22
CA GLU A 47 -19.75 -3.31 16.53
C GLU A 47 -19.36 -3.11 15.05
N CYS A 48 -18.72 -1.97 14.72
CA CYS A 48 -18.24 -1.67 13.40
C CYS A 48 -16.83 -2.21 13.22
N PHE A 49 -16.56 -2.93 12.13
CA PHE A 49 -15.23 -3.39 11.81
C PHE A 49 -14.30 -2.22 11.46
N LEU A 50 -13.11 -2.21 12.04
CA LEU A 50 -12.10 -1.20 11.77
C LEU A 50 -10.81 -1.87 11.31
N LEU A 51 -10.39 -1.55 10.09
CA LEU A 51 -9.13 -1.99 9.50
C LEU A 51 -8.15 -0.81 9.46
N LEU A 52 -7.02 -0.96 10.13
CA LEU A 52 -5.95 0.04 10.14
C LEU A 52 -4.72 -0.54 9.44
N SER A 53 -4.08 0.21 8.56
CA SER A 53 -2.77 -0.14 8.05
C SER A 53 -1.69 0.82 8.55
N GLY A 54 -0.47 0.32 8.66
CA GLY A 54 0.68 1.14 9.06
C GLY A 54 1.76 0.35 9.78
N SER A 55 2.82 1.04 10.22
CA SER A 55 3.92 0.43 10.97
C SER A 55 3.77 0.72 12.46
N ILE A 56 3.37 -0.28 13.24
CA ILE A 56 3.21 -0.14 14.70
C ILE A 56 4.52 0.31 15.37
N ASN A 57 5.66 -0.15 14.88
CA ASN A 57 6.97 0.20 15.42
C ASN A 57 7.36 1.67 15.17
N LYS A 58 6.70 2.33 14.23
CA LYS A 58 6.90 3.74 13.88
C LYS A 58 5.78 4.63 14.38
N LEU A 59 4.84 4.09 15.15
CA LEU A 59 3.73 4.86 15.68
C LEU A 59 4.18 5.61 16.92
N GLU A 60 4.34 6.93 16.81
CA GLU A 60 4.67 7.87 17.88
C GLU A 60 3.42 8.70 18.19
N ALA A 61 2.51 8.16 18.97
CA ALA A 61 1.24 8.79 19.30
C ALA A 61 0.99 8.74 20.82
N ILE A 62 -0.13 9.35 21.27
CA ILE A 62 -0.50 9.33 22.70
C ILE A 62 -0.58 7.89 23.22
N PRO A 63 -0.14 7.64 24.48
CA PRO A 63 -0.08 6.28 25.03
C PRO A 63 -1.39 5.52 24.96
N ASP A 64 -2.51 6.21 25.15
CA ASP A 64 -3.84 5.61 25.11
C ASP A 64 -4.19 5.07 23.72
N LEU A 65 -3.87 5.81 22.65
CA LEU A 65 -4.06 5.37 21.26
C LEU A 65 -3.18 4.16 20.96
N VAL A 66 -1.91 4.22 21.31
CA VAL A 66 -0.96 3.10 21.13
C VAL A 66 -1.44 1.84 21.85
N SER A 67 -1.95 2.01 23.10
CA SER A 67 -2.49 0.91 23.88
C SER A 67 -3.71 0.27 23.23
N ARG A 68 -4.62 1.07 22.65
CA ARG A 68 -5.80 0.58 21.94
C ARG A 68 -5.42 -0.19 20.68
N ILE A 69 -4.52 0.35 19.85
CA ILE A 69 -4.07 -0.31 18.64
C ILE A 69 -3.36 -1.64 18.94
N LYS A 70 -2.54 -1.68 20.00
CA LYS A 70 -1.88 -2.94 20.41
C LYS A 70 -2.82 -4.03 20.93
N LYS A 71 -4.04 -3.69 21.30
CA LYS A 71 -5.08 -4.65 21.71
C LYS A 71 -5.89 -5.18 20.54
N MET A 72 -5.78 -4.57 19.35
CA MET A 72 -6.44 -5.06 18.14
C MET A 72 -5.71 -6.31 17.63
N GLU A 73 -6.40 -7.09 16.82
CA GLU A 73 -5.77 -8.19 16.09
C GLU A 73 -4.76 -7.63 15.08
N ILE A 74 -3.53 -8.13 15.11
CA ILE A 74 -2.43 -7.62 14.29
C ILE A 74 -2.06 -8.66 13.25
N LEU A 75 -2.33 -8.35 11.99
CA LEU A 75 -1.84 -9.10 10.83
C LEU A 75 -0.52 -8.50 10.36
N ARG A 76 0.55 -9.26 10.44
CA ARG A 76 1.87 -8.82 9.97
C ARG A 76 2.06 -9.21 8.52
N LEU A 77 2.38 -8.21 7.70
CA LEU A 77 2.81 -8.44 6.32
C LEU A 77 4.33 -8.60 6.32
N GLU A 78 4.78 -9.76 5.89
CA GLU A 78 6.20 -10.03 5.70
C GLU A 78 6.68 -9.50 4.35
N ALA A 79 7.97 -9.18 4.26
CA ALA A 79 8.56 -8.83 2.97
C ALA A 79 8.56 -10.06 2.06
N ILE A 80 8.20 -9.83 0.81
CA ILE A 80 8.19 -10.87 -0.22
C ILE A 80 9.61 -11.43 -0.43
N ASN A 81 9.73 -12.75 -0.50
CA ASN A 81 11.00 -13.40 -0.82
C ASN A 81 11.28 -13.41 -2.33
N ASP A 82 12.48 -13.85 -2.75
CA ASP A 82 12.90 -13.81 -4.17
C ASP A 82 12.02 -14.69 -5.09
N ASP A 83 11.57 -15.85 -4.61
CA ASP A 83 10.74 -16.77 -5.39
C ASP A 83 9.32 -16.19 -5.55
N GLU A 84 8.76 -15.66 -4.48
CA GLU A 84 7.47 -14.98 -4.49
C GLU A 84 7.52 -13.70 -5.34
N LEU A 85 8.67 -13.00 -5.36
CA LEU A 85 8.85 -11.80 -6.17
C LEU A 85 8.77 -12.09 -7.66
N LEU A 86 9.31 -13.22 -8.11
CA LEU A 86 9.19 -13.66 -9.51
C LEU A 86 7.72 -13.95 -9.87
N GLU A 87 7.01 -14.68 -9.01
CA GLU A 87 5.59 -14.98 -9.23
C GLU A 87 4.72 -13.71 -9.20
N ALA A 88 4.99 -12.80 -8.27
CA ALA A 88 4.32 -11.49 -8.23
C ALA A 88 4.59 -10.68 -9.51
N THR A 89 5.84 -10.68 -10.01
CA THR A 89 6.21 -10.00 -11.25
C THR A 89 5.48 -10.56 -12.46
N LYS A 90 5.34 -11.90 -12.54
CA LYS A 90 4.54 -12.56 -13.57
C LYS A 90 3.05 -12.18 -13.49
N ALA A 91 2.49 -12.17 -12.29
CA ALA A 91 1.10 -11.78 -12.08
C ALA A 91 0.84 -10.31 -12.49
N ILE A 92 1.75 -9.40 -12.13
CA ILE A 92 1.67 -7.99 -12.51
C ILE A 92 1.76 -7.82 -14.04
N SER A 93 2.75 -8.48 -14.69
CA SER A 93 2.90 -8.39 -16.14
C SER A 93 1.66 -8.91 -16.89
N LYS A 94 1.04 -9.98 -16.40
CA LYS A 94 -0.22 -10.50 -16.93
C LYS A 94 -1.37 -9.52 -16.78
N ASN A 95 -1.50 -8.85 -15.64
CA ASN A 95 -2.54 -7.85 -15.40
C ASN A 95 -2.37 -6.59 -16.26
N LEU A 96 -1.13 -6.23 -16.59
CA LEU A 96 -0.80 -5.15 -17.51
C LEU A 96 -0.82 -5.59 -18.98
N ASN A 97 -1.19 -6.84 -19.28
CA ASN A 97 -1.16 -7.42 -20.63
C ASN A 97 0.19 -7.26 -21.33
N ILE A 98 1.28 -7.40 -20.59
CA ILE A 98 2.64 -7.29 -21.12
C ILE A 98 3.24 -8.69 -21.29
N GLU A 99 3.79 -8.94 -22.49
CA GLU A 99 4.56 -10.15 -22.74
C GLU A 99 6.05 -9.89 -22.51
N ILE A 100 6.60 -10.51 -21.48
CA ILE A 100 8.02 -10.47 -21.15
C ILE A 100 8.52 -11.90 -20.97
N SER A 101 9.63 -12.25 -21.62
CA SER A 101 10.25 -13.57 -21.45
C SER A 101 10.80 -13.74 -20.04
N ASP A 102 10.84 -14.97 -19.51
CA ASP A 102 11.39 -15.26 -18.16
C ASP A 102 12.83 -14.76 -18.00
N LYS A 103 13.64 -14.83 -19.05
CA LYS A 103 15.01 -14.29 -19.05
C LYS A 103 15.02 -12.78 -18.81
N ASN A 104 14.17 -12.04 -19.47
CA ASN A 104 14.08 -10.59 -19.36
C ASN A 104 13.46 -10.17 -18.01
N MET A 105 12.52 -10.96 -17.49
CA MET A 105 11.92 -10.76 -16.18
C MET A 105 12.95 -10.93 -15.07
N ASN A 106 13.73 -12.01 -15.11
CA ASN A 106 14.84 -12.22 -14.19
C ASN A 106 15.89 -11.10 -14.26
N TYR A 107 16.18 -10.60 -15.47
CA TYR A 107 17.07 -9.45 -15.63
C TYR A 107 16.52 -8.20 -14.95
N LEU A 108 15.22 -7.92 -15.11
CA LEU A 108 14.54 -6.80 -14.48
C LEU A 108 14.64 -6.89 -12.94
N ILE A 109 14.28 -8.04 -12.36
CA ILE A 109 14.32 -8.28 -10.92
C ILE A 109 15.74 -8.10 -10.36
N ASN A 110 16.76 -8.64 -11.04
CA ASN A 110 18.13 -8.59 -10.58
C ASN A 110 18.79 -7.20 -10.69
N ASN A 111 18.27 -6.33 -11.55
CA ASN A 111 18.82 -5.00 -11.79
C ASN A 111 17.93 -3.85 -11.28
N SER A 112 16.87 -4.16 -10.55
CA SER A 112 16.02 -3.18 -9.87
C SER A 112 16.02 -3.41 -8.35
N LYS A 113 15.43 -2.48 -7.60
CA LYS A 113 15.15 -2.75 -6.19
C LYS A 113 14.18 -3.91 -6.08
N ARG A 114 14.50 -4.87 -5.21
CA ARG A 114 13.73 -6.09 -4.99
C ARG A 114 12.50 -5.84 -4.10
N ASP A 115 11.65 -4.92 -4.54
CA ASP A 115 10.36 -4.62 -3.92
C ASP A 115 9.25 -4.54 -4.98
N VAL A 116 8.06 -4.99 -4.61
CA VAL A 116 6.91 -5.06 -5.51
C VAL A 116 6.54 -3.69 -6.09
N LYS A 117 6.68 -2.62 -5.30
CA LYS A 117 6.34 -1.26 -5.73
C LYS A 117 7.25 -0.76 -6.85
N THR A 118 8.56 -0.99 -6.73
CA THR A 118 9.52 -0.63 -7.78
C THR A 118 9.28 -1.47 -9.04
N ILE A 119 9.08 -2.77 -8.89
CA ILE A 119 8.78 -3.66 -10.02
C ILE A 119 7.51 -3.24 -10.74
N PHE A 120 6.43 -2.96 -9.99
CA PHE A 120 5.18 -2.48 -10.59
C PHE A 120 5.38 -1.18 -11.40
N ARG A 121 6.12 -0.21 -10.84
CA ARG A 121 6.43 1.05 -11.55
C ARG A 121 7.22 0.80 -12.83
N THR A 122 8.25 -0.04 -12.76
CA THR A 122 9.08 -0.37 -13.92
C THR A 122 8.28 -1.08 -15.00
N LEU A 123 7.41 -2.03 -14.63
CA LEU A 123 6.52 -2.71 -15.58
C LEU A 123 5.51 -1.75 -16.19
N SER A 124 4.89 -0.86 -15.43
CA SER A 124 3.96 0.16 -15.96
C SER A 124 4.66 1.13 -16.90
N GLN A 125 5.92 1.50 -16.61
CA GLN A 125 6.71 2.32 -17.52
C GLN A 125 7.05 1.56 -18.82
N LEU A 126 7.40 0.28 -18.74
CA LEU A 126 7.66 -0.57 -19.90
C LEU A 126 6.43 -0.74 -20.79
N GLU A 127 5.25 -0.90 -20.18
CA GLU A 127 3.98 -0.92 -20.91
C GLU A 127 3.80 0.36 -21.72
N LYS A 128 3.90 1.50 -21.06
CA LYS A 128 3.75 2.81 -21.69
C LYS A 128 4.73 3.01 -22.85
N GLU A 129 6.02 2.76 -22.63
CA GLU A 129 7.05 2.89 -23.65
C GLU A 129 6.86 1.94 -24.83
N SER A 130 6.43 0.71 -24.55
CA SER A 130 6.12 -0.30 -25.56
C SER A 130 4.98 0.15 -26.47
N LEU A 131 3.90 0.69 -25.87
CA LEU A 131 2.75 1.22 -26.60
C LEU A 131 3.11 2.46 -27.43
N GLU A 132 3.84 3.41 -26.86
CA GLU A 132 4.27 4.64 -27.54
C GLU A 132 5.19 4.35 -28.74
N ARG A 133 6.15 3.44 -28.54
CA ARG A 133 7.11 3.06 -29.58
C ARG A 133 6.61 1.98 -30.54
N LYS A 134 5.45 1.38 -30.26
CA LYS A 134 4.88 0.23 -31.00
C LYS A 134 5.90 -0.90 -31.16
N LYS A 135 6.65 -1.22 -30.09
CA LYS A 135 7.69 -2.24 -30.08
C LYS A 135 7.46 -3.22 -28.93
N SER A 136 7.83 -4.48 -29.15
CA SER A 136 7.85 -5.48 -28.08
C SER A 136 8.87 -5.14 -27.00
N ILE A 137 8.60 -5.60 -25.77
CA ILE A 137 9.48 -5.37 -24.62
C ILE A 137 10.70 -6.29 -24.69
N GLY A 138 11.76 -5.77 -25.27
CA GLY A 138 13.07 -6.44 -25.36
C GLY A 138 14.03 -5.98 -24.26
N LEU A 139 15.17 -6.66 -24.14
CA LEU A 139 16.20 -6.35 -23.14
C LEU A 139 16.69 -4.91 -23.19
N ASN A 140 16.78 -4.32 -24.38
CA ASN A 140 17.25 -2.94 -24.54
C ASN A 140 16.31 -1.94 -23.90
N LEU A 141 15.00 -2.11 -24.11
CA LEU A 141 13.99 -1.25 -23.50
C LEU A 141 13.99 -1.37 -21.97
N ILE A 142 14.16 -2.59 -21.43
CA ILE A 142 14.27 -2.81 -19.99
C ILE A 142 15.48 -2.09 -19.41
N LYS A 143 16.65 -2.15 -20.07
CA LYS A 143 17.84 -1.43 -19.64
C LYS A 143 17.63 0.08 -19.61
N GLU A 144 17.03 0.65 -20.66
CA GLU A 144 16.73 2.08 -20.74
C GLU A 144 15.82 2.53 -19.58
N VAL A 145 14.74 1.78 -19.32
CA VAL A 145 13.79 2.12 -18.27
C VAL A 145 14.42 2.02 -16.89
N ILE A 146 15.21 0.98 -16.61
CA ILE A 146 15.90 0.83 -15.31
C ILE A 146 16.91 1.94 -15.08
N GLN A 147 17.64 2.38 -16.11
CA GLN A 147 18.64 3.45 -15.98
C GLN A 147 18.01 4.83 -15.74
N ASN A 148 16.75 5.02 -16.16
CA ASN A 148 16.02 6.30 -16.04
C ASN A 148 15.09 6.33 -14.81
N SER A 149 15.04 5.25 -13.99
CA SER A 149 14.22 5.12 -12.78
C SER A 149 15.03 5.40 -11.53
#